data_d4506ed2c3c98724c46cd84bc3a593d3
#
_entry.id   d4506ed2c3c98724c46cd84bc3a593d3
#
_cell.length_a   1.000
_cell.length_b   1.000
_cell.length_c   1.000
_cell.angle_alpha   90.00
_cell.angle_beta   90.00
_cell.angle_gamma   90.00
#
_symmetry.space_group_name_H-M   'P 1'
#
loop_
_entity.id
_entity.type
_entity.pdbx_description
1 polymer ?
#
loop_
_entity_poly.entity_id
_entity_poly.type
_entity_poly.pdbx_seq_one_letter_code
_entity_poly.pdbx_strand_id
1 'polypeptide(L)'
;MSYVIGIDLGTSAVKVIATDQKGEICAESSRSYPIYNPKFGYSEQDPEDWVNETIDALRDLMSQLPSSKVEGISFSGQMHGLVLLDAKKQPLRRAILWNDTRSTKQCRAIEERVGEKRLYEITKNPSLEGMTLSKLLWVKENEPDVYKKAEVFLLPKDYVRFKLTGDLHMDYSDAAGTLLLNIREKEWSKEVAEKTGIDLSLCPPLVESSAQTGKMKEGLVRGLEGVNMYAGGADNACGAVGAGILKNGRTLCSIGTSGVVLSYEGSANLQFDGNVHYFNHSLPNAYYTMGVTLSAGQSLSWFREQFAEDVSFEELLSSIDDVPPGANGLLFTPYLSGERTPHADATIRGSFIGMDTSHTRAHFVKAVLEGITFSLHESIVKFRDSGKRIDEIVSIGGGSKNRAWLQMQADIFDATIIKYETEEGPALGAAMLAAYGCGWFPSLESCSERFLKEKERFTPNKEKVEEYRKLFPIYQSVYADTKKLSEKLTSYRQ
;
A
#
# COMPACT_ATOMS: atom_id res chain seq x y z
N MET A 1 26.48 -0.03 20.40
CA MET A 1 25.05 0.17 20.05
C MET A 1 24.62 -1.02 19.22
N SER A 2 23.41 -1.51 19.43
CA SER A 2 22.81 -2.57 18.61
C SER A 2 21.83 -1.94 17.63
N TYR A 3 21.69 -2.53 16.45
CA TYR A 3 20.80 -2.06 15.40
C TYR A 3 19.93 -3.20 14.87
N VAL A 4 18.78 -2.82 14.34
CA VAL A 4 17.99 -3.67 13.43
C VAL A 4 17.86 -2.97 12.08
N ILE A 5 17.70 -3.76 11.03
CA ILE A 5 17.55 -3.26 9.67
C ILE A 5 16.16 -3.58 9.14
N GLY A 6 15.50 -2.57 8.60
CA GLY A 6 14.30 -2.70 7.79
C GLY A 6 14.63 -2.51 6.31
N ILE A 7 14.19 -3.45 5.48
CA ILE A 7 14.33 -3.42 4.04
C ILE A 7 12.94 -3.23 3.44
N ASP A 8 12.75 -2.19 2.63
CA ASP A 8 11.52 -1.98 1.88
C ASP A 8 11.78 -2.11 0.37
N LEU A 9 11.27 -3.19 -0.20
CA LEU A 9 11.37 -3.49 -1.63
C LEU A 9 10.19 -2.87 -2.38
N GLY A 10 10.28 -1.58 -2.67
CA GLY A 10 9.25 -0.86 -3.43
C GLY A 10 9.21 -1.22 -4.92
N THR A 11 8.31 -0.59 -5.68
CA THR A 11 8.19 -0.85 -7.12
C THR A 11 9.36 -0.30 -7.93
N SER A 12 9.91 0.87 -7.56
CA SER A 12 10.96 1.55 -8.34
C SER A 12 12.34 1.48 -7.70
N ALA A 13 12.41 1.16 -6.42
CA ALA A 13 13.66 1.15 -5.65
C ALA A 13 13.51 0.30 -4.39
N VAL A 14 14.63 -0.23 -3.91
CA VAL A 14 14.76 -0.72 -2.55
C VAL A 14 15.25 0.41 -1.64
N LYS A 15 14.67 0.50 -0.44
CA LYS A 15 15.16 1.35 0.64
C LYS A 15 15.55 0.48 1.83
N VAL A 16 16.69 0.74 2.42
CA VAL A 16 17.17 0.07 3.63
C VAL A 16 17.44 1.11 4.71
N ILE A 17 17.00 0.85 5.94
CA ILE A 17 17.26 1.71 7.10
C ILE A 17 17.80 0.89 8.25
N ALA A 18 18.68 1.47 9.05
CA ALA A 18 19.11 0.90 10.32
C ALA A 18 18.61 1.78 11.47
N THR A 19 17.96 1.16 12.45
CA THR A 19 17.44 1.85 13.65
C THR A 19 18.07 1.30 14.91
N ASP A 20 18.26 2.17 15.90
CA ASP A 20 18.65 1.78 17.25
C ASP A 20 17.41 1.40 18.11
N GLN A 21 17.64 1.04 19.39
CA GLN A 21 16.58 0.69 20.33
C GLN A 21 15.64 1.86 20.71
N LYS A 22 15.96 3.09 20.29
CA LYS A 22 15.09 4.26 20.50
C LYS A 22 14.23 4.55 19.28
N GLY A 23 14.43 3.82 18.17
CA GLY A 23 13.78 4.07 16.88
C GLY A 23 14.43 5.19 16.07
N GLU A 24 15.61 5.67 16.48
CA GLU A 24 16.35 6.66 15.69
C GLU A 24 16.95 5.99 14.45
N ILE A 25 16.75 6.58 13.29
CA ILE A 25 17.37 6.12 12.04
C ILE A 25 18.83 6.58 12.04
N CYS A 26 19.72 5.61 12.11
CA CYS A 26 21.16 5.85 12.24
C CYS A 26 21.90 5.78 10.90
N ALA A 27 21.32 5.09 9.93
CA ALA A 27 21.84 5.01 8.56
C ALA A 27 20.71 4.65 7.60
N GLU A 28 20.83 5.07 6.35
CA GLU A 28 19.92 4.70 5.27
C GLU A 28 20.65 4.60 3.92
N SER A 29 20.10 3.80 3.03
CA SER A 29 20.51 3.73 1.63
C SER A 29 19.32 3.36 0.75
N SER A 30 19.35 3.80 -0.50
CA SER A 30 18.32 3.46 -1.49
C SER A 30 18.97 3.21 -2.85
N ARG A 31 18.45 2.20 -3.57
CA ARG A 31 18.91 1.81 -4.90
C ARG A 31 17.70 1.57 -5.81
N SER A 32 17.73 2.14 -7.01
CA SER A 32 16.70 1.96 -8.02
C SER A 32 16.97 0.79 -8.93
N TYR A 33 15.92 0.21 -9.50
CA TYR A 33 16.00 -0.84 -10.51
C TYR A 33 14.97 -0.61 -11.63
N PRO A 34 15.21 -1.19 -12.84
CA PRO A 34 14.37 -0.95 -13.99
C PRO A 34 13.00 -1.63 -13.89
N ILE A 35 12.02 -1.03 -14.57
CA ILE A 35 10.72 -1.64 -14.88
C ILE A 35 10.68 -1.87 -16.38
N TYR A 36 10.28 -3.06 -16.80
CA TYR A 36 10.17 -3.45 -18.20
C TYR A 36 8.70 -3.49 -18.63
N ASN A 37 8.38 -2.75 -19.68
CA ASN A 37 7.02 -2.70 -20.25
C ASN A 37 7.07 -3.24 -21.68
N PRO A 38 7.19 -4.59 -21.90
CA PRO A 38 7.41 -5.17 -23.23
C PRO A 38 6.23 -5.00 -24.18
N LYS A 39 5.01 -4.79 -23.64
CA LYS A 39 3.78 -4.53 -24.38
C LYS A 39 2.88 -3.60 -23.57
N PHE A 40 1.89 -3.00 -24.23
CA PHE A 40 0.87 -2.23 -23.53
C PHE A 40 0.19 -3.07 -22.43
N GLY A 41 0.06 -2.53 -21.24
CA GLY A 41 -0.51 -3.20 -20.08
C GLY A 41 0.40 -4.22 -19.38
N TYR A 42 1.61 -4.47 -19.89
CA TYR A 42 2.59 -5.35 -19.26
C TYR A 42 3.54 -4.56 -18.37
N SER A 43 3.81 -5.08 -17.19
CA SER A 43 4.77 -4.51 -16.24
C SER A 43 5.56 -5.62 -15.57
N GLU A 44 6.85 -5.68 -15.82
CA GLU A 44 7.73 -6.77 -15.38
C GLU A 44 9.02 -6.23 -14.76
N GLN A 45 9.62 -7.03 -13.87
CA GLN A 45 10.96 -6.78 -13.33
C GLN A 45 11.79 -8.06 -13.30
N ASP A 46 13.11 -7.93 -13.39
CA ASP A 46 14.01 -9.05 -13.16
C ASP A 46 14.18 -9.25 -11.65
N PRO A 47 13.84 -10.43 -11.08
CA PRO A 47 14.03 -10.67 -9.65
C PRO A 47 15.47 -10.58 -9.18
N GLU A 48 16.45 -10.81 -10.05
CA GLU A 48 17.87 -10.66 -9.70
C GLU A 48 18.30 -9.21 -9.52
N ASP A 49 17.66 -8.25 -10.22
CA ASP A 49 17.91 -6.83 -10.00
C ASP A 49 17.57 -6.45 -8.56
N TRP A 50 16.45 -6.95 -8.02
CA TRP A 50 16.08 -6.70 -6.62
C TRP A 50 17.12 -7.21 -5.63
N VAL A 51 17.63 -8.42 -5.87
CA VAL A 51 18.64 -9.05 -5.00
C VAL A 51 19.93 -8.26 -5.03
N ASN A 52 20.43 -7.92 -6.23
CA ASN A 52 21.69 -7.20 -6.41
C ASN A 52 21.63 -5.83 -5.76
N GLU A 53 20.58 -5.05 -6.05
CA GLU A 53 20.41 -3.71 -5.50
C GLU A 53 20.15 -3.73 -3.98
N THR A 54 19.49 -4.77 -3.45
CA THR A 54 19.36 -4.94 -2.00
C THR A 54 20.71 -5.22 -1.34
N ILE A 55 21.53 -6.08 -1.92
CA ILE A 55 22.89 -6.37 -1.40
C ILE A 55 23.75 -5.10 -1.43
N ASP A 56 23.68 -4.34 -2.52
CA ASP A 56 24.48 -3.10 -2.65
C ASP A 56 23.98 -2.01 -1.71
N ALA A 57 22.65 -1.87 -1.53
CA ALA A 57 22.09 -0.96 -0.53
C ALA A 57 22.50 -1.34 0.90
N LEU A 58 22.53 -2.63 1.22
CA LEU A 58 23.01 -3.11 2.53
C LEU A 58 24.52 -2.84 2.72
N ARG A 59 25.34 -2.99 1.68
CA ARG A 59 26.77 -2.65 1.74
C ARG A 59 26.98 -1.16 2.00
N ASP A 60 26.26 -0.30 1.31
CA ASP A 60 26.28 1.14 1.54
C ASP A 60 25.84 1.50 2.96
N LEU A 61 24.76 0.90 3.44
CA LEU A 61 24.27 1.09 4.81
C LEU A 61 25.35 0.71 5.83
N MET A 62 25.98 -0.46 5.67
CA MET A 62 27.02 -0.93 6.59
C MET A 62 28.27 -0.06 6.57
N SER A 63 28.56 0.65 5.50
CA SER A 63 29.67 1.60 5.44
C SER A 63 29.44 2.87 6.28
N GLN A 64 28.19 3.20 6.56
CA GLN A 64 27.79 4.35 7.36
C GLN A 64 27.72 4.04 8.88
N LEU A 65 27.60 2.74 9.22
CA LEU A 65 27.50 2.33 10.61
C LEU A 65 28.89 2.14 11.22
N PRO A 66 29.16 2.67 12.41
CA PRO A 66 30.35 2.31 13.14
C PRO A 66 30.34 0.80 13.40
N SER A 67 31.48 0.17 13.71
CA SER A 67 31.63 -1.28 13.95
C SER A 67 30.66 -1.82 15.01
N SER A 68 29.40 -1.90 14.67
CA SER A 68 28.24 -2.10 15.51
C SER A 68 27.58 -3.42 15.16
N LYS A 69 26.87 -3.99 16.13
CA LYS A 69 26.20 -5.27 15.96
C LYS A 69 24.80 -5.06 15.41
N VAL A 70 24.52 -5.55 14.22
CA VAL A 70 23.19 -5.75 13.71
C VAL A 70 22.64 -7.05 14.30
N GLU A 71 21.48 -7.02 14.94
CA GLU A 71 20.87 -8.17 15.60
C GLU A 71 19.80 -8.85 14.76
N GLY A 72 19.13 -8.09 13.87
CA GLY A 72 18.07 -8.63 13.02
C GLY A 72 17.79 -7.78 11.81
N ILE A 73 17.25 -8.45 10.78
CA ILE A 73 16.82 -7.84 9.52
C ILE A 73 15.42 -8.33 9.22
N SER A 74 14.53 -7.43 8.78
CA SER A 74 13.21 -7.80 8.29
C SER A 74 12.85 -7.02 7.02
N PHE A 75 11.76 -7.42 6.38
CA PHE A 75 11.41 -7.01 5.04
C PHE A 75 10.02 -6.39 4.97
N SER A 76 9.88 -5.44 4.12
CA SER A 76 8.66 -4.97 3.50
C SER A 76 8.81 -5.09 1.98
N GLY A 77 7.74 -5.21 1.24
CA GLY A 77 7.85 -5.15 -0.22
C GLY A 77 6.53 -5.05 -0.95
N GLN A 78 6.64 -4.61 -2.21
CA GLN A 78 5.51 -4.50 -3.12
C GLN A 78 4.73 -5.82 -3.20
N MET A 79 3.42 -5.72 -3.05
CA MET A 79 2.52 -6.87 -3.01
C MET A 79 2.30 -7.52 -4.39
N HIS A 80 1.76 -8.71 -4.39
CA HIS A 80 1.12 -9.38 -5.53
C HIS A 80 2.06 -9.80 -6.68
N GLY A 81 3.30 -9.35 -6.74
CA GLY A 81 4.24 -9.68 -7.82
C GLY A 81 4.49 -11.19 -7.90
N LEU A 82 4.37 -11.78 -9.11
CA LEU A 82 4.53 -13.21 -9.30
C LEU A 82 5.96 -13.57 -9.73
N VAL A 83 6.69 -14.29 -8.88
CA VAL A 83 8.00 -14.89 -9.18
C VAL A 83 7.86 -16.42 -9.21
N LEU A 84 8.10 -17.05 -10.35
CA LEU A 84 8.05 -18.51 -10.51
C LEU A 84 9.46 -19.08 -10.51
N LEU A 85 9.71 -20.08 -9.68
CA LEU A 85 11.01 -20.75 -9.56
C LEU A 85 10.95 -22.20 -10.02
N ASP A 86 12.02 -22.65 -10.67
CA ASP A 86 12.22 -24.05 -11.07
C ASP A 86 12.70 -24.94 -9.91
N ALA A 87 12.96 -26.23 -10.19
CA ALA A 87 13.51 -27.20 -9.23
C ALA A 87 14.87 -26.78 -8.64
N LYS A 88 15.65 -25.99 -9.36
CA LYS A 88 16.92 -25.42 -8.88
C LYS A 88 16.74 -24.07 -8.17
N LYS A 89 15.48 -23.67 -7.98
CA LYS A 89 15.11 -22.38 -7.37
C LYS A 89 15.62 -21.16 -8.14
N GLN A 90 15.68 -21.28 -9.48
CA GLN A 90 16.01 -20.18 -10.37
C GLN A 90 14.72 -19.59 -10.96
N PRO A 91 14.64 -18.25 -11.15
CA PRO A 91 13.52 -17.62 -11.81
C PRO A 91 13.31 -18.17 -13.23
N LEU A 92 12.10 -18.58 -13.54
CA LEU A 92 11.73 -19.10 -14.87
C LEU A 92 11.46 -17.99 -15.88
N ARG A 93 11.18 -16.80 -15.37
CA ARG A 93 10.87 -15.61 -16.17
C ARG A 93 10.99 -14.35 -15.29
N ARG A 94 10.92 -13.15 -15.91
CA ARG A 94 10.71 -11.90 -15.16
C ARG A 94 9.42 -11.95 -14.36
N ALA A 95 9.45 -11.35 -13.19
CA ALA A 95 8.26 -11.22 -12.34
C ALA A 95 7.17 -10.36 -13.02
N ILE A 96 5.91 -10.78 -12.89
CA ILE A 96 4.77 -9.98 -13.34
C ILE A 96 4.30 -9.14 -12.15
N LEU A 97 4.32 -7.80 -12.28
CA LEU A 97 4.08 -6.88 -11.18
C LEU A 97 2.58 -6.66 -10.88
N TRP A 98 2.31 -5.99 -9.78
CA TRP A 98 0.97 -5.67 -9.28
C TRP A 98 0.17 -4.72 -10.21
N ASN A 99 0.86 -3.86 -10.95
CA ASN A 99 0.28 -2.91 -11.92
C ASN A 99 0.18 -3.46 -13.35
N ASP A 100 0.48 -4.73 -13.55
CA ASP A 100 0.29 -5.42 -14.83
C ASP A 100 -1.19 -5.76 -15.06
N THR A 101 -1.69 -5.48 -16.25
CA THR A 101 -3.12 -5.66 -16.61
C THR A 101 -3.38 -6.76 -17.63
N ARG A 102 -2.36 -7.62 -17.94
CA ARG A 102 -2.50 -8.69 -18.94
C ARG A 102 -3.53 -9.77 -18.60
N SER A 103 -3.90 -9.91 -17.31
CA SER A 103 -4.70 -11.04 -16.81
C SER A 103 -6.21 -10.74 -16.63
N THR A 104 -6.75 -9.70 -17.27
CA THR A 104 -8.18 -9.34 -17.20
C THR A 104 -9.11 -10.52 -17.55
N LYS A 105 -8.76 -11.33 -18.57
CA LYS A 105 -9.53 -12.52 -18.95
C LYS A 105 -9.56 -13.55 -17.83
N GLN A 106 -8.41 -13.73 -17.14
CA GLN A 106 -8.27 -14.67 -16.04
C GLN A 106 -9.04 -14.22 -14.80
N CYS A 107 -9.14 -12.92 -14.55
CA CYS A 107 -9.99 -12.41 -13.47
C CYS A 107 -11.45 -12.84 -13.67
N ARG A 108 -12.01 -12.67 -14.85
CA ARG A 108 -13.38 -13.13 -15.17
C ARG A 108 -13.53 -14.65 -15.03
N ALA A 109 -12.54 -15.40 -15.52
CA ALA A 109 -12.55 -16.86 -15.40
C ALA A 109 -12.49 -17.34 -13.95
N ILE A 110 -11.78 -16.65 -13.07
CA ILE A 110 -11.75 -16.92 -11.61
C ILE A 110 -13.14 -16.71 -11.02
N GLU A 111 -13.78 -15.58 -11.33
CA GLU A 111 -15.13 -15.25 -10.85
C GLU A 111 -16.18 -16.24 -11.34
N GLU A 112 -16.12 -16.65 -12.63
CA GLU A 112 -17.01 -17.64 -13.21
C GLU A 112 -16.85 -19.03 -12.57
N ARG A 113 -15.59 -19.45 -12.33
CA ARG A 113 -15.30 -20.81 -11.80
C ARG A 113 -15.54 -20.93 -10.30
N VAL A 114 -15.14 -19.91 -9.54
CA VAL A 114 -15.25 -19.92 -8.05
C VAL A 114 -16.62 -19.41 -7.61
N GLY A 115 -17.16 -18.43 -8.32
CA GLY A 115 -18.29 -17.60 -7.93
C GLY A 115 -17.82 -16.37 -7.16
N GLU A 116 -18.21 -15.18 -7.62
CA GLU A 116 -17.78 -13.89 -7.05
C GLU A 116 -18.00 -13.82 -5.52
N LYS A 117 -19.23 -14.13 -5.07
CA LYS A 117 -19.57 -14.15 -3.65
C LYS A 117 -18.71 -15.14 -2.86
N ARG A 118 -18.51 -16.37 -3.40
CA ARG A 118 -17.73 -17.40 -2.72
C ARG A 118 -16.25 -17.05 -2.64
N LEU A 119 -15.69 -16.49 -3.72
CA LEU A 119 -14.32 -15.98 -3.72
C LEU A 119 -14.13 -14.91 -2.61
N TYR A 120 -15.07 -13.97 -2.54
CA TYR A 120 -15.05 -12.93 -1.52
C TYR A 120 -15.22 -13.47 -0.09
N GLU A 121 -16.04 -14.48 0.12
CA GLU A 121 -16.17 -15.15 1.43
C GLU A 121 -14.84 -15.74 1.91
N ILE A 122 -14.06 -16.33 1.00
CA ILE A 122 -12.77 -16.98 1.29
C ILE A 122 -11.64 -15.96 1.41
N THR A 123 -11.48 -15.13 0.40
CA THR A 123 -10.29 -14.26 0.24
C THR A 123 -10.52 -12.83 0.70
N LYS A 124 -11.76 -12.45 1.00
CA LYS A 124 -12.20 -11.08 1.36
C LYS A 124 -11.83 -10.02 0.32
N ASN A 125 -11.49 -10.42 -0.90
CA ASN A 125 -11.10 -9.52 -1.99
C ASN A 125 -11.75 -9.93 -3.30
N PRO A 126 -12.05 -8.97 -4.20
CA PRO A 126 -12.49 -9.26 -5.56
C PRO A 126 -11.32 -9.78 -6.41
N SER A 127 -11.65 -10.40 -7.53
CA SER A 127 -10.65 -10.79 -8.53
C SER A 127 -10.18 -9.56 -9.32
N LEU A 128 -8.89 -9.25 -9.22
CA LEU A 128 -8.28 -8.12 -9.91
C LEU A 128 -6.98 -8.55 -10.60
N GLU A 129 -6.62 -7.86 -11.68
CA GLU A 129 -5.39 -8.11 -12.46
C GLU A 129 -4.13 -7.97 -11.59
N GLY A 130 -4.17 -7.07 -10.61
CA GLY A 130 -3.08 -6.87 -9.65
C GLY A 130 -2.80 -8.10 -8.78
N MET A 131 -3.77 -8.98 -8.51
CA MET A 131 -3.62 -10.14 -7.63
C MET A 131 -2.78 -11.26 -8.25
N THR A 132 -2.10 -12.07 -7.42
CA THR A 132 -1.16 -13.09 -7.89
C THR A 132 -1.85 -14.23 -8.64
N LEU A 133 -3.03 -14.69 -8.18
CA LEU A 133 -3.76 -15.81 -8.79
C LEU A 133 -4.09 -15.58 -10.27
N SER A 134 -4.52 -14.36 -10.63
CA SER A 134 -4.86 -14.02 -12.02
C SER A 134 -3.65 -14.14 -12.95
N LYS A 135 -2.48 -13.72 -12.46
CA LYS A 135 -1.19 -13.82 -13.20
C LYS A 135 -0.71 -15.27 -13.29
N LEU A 136 -0.85 -16.04 -12.20
CA LEU A 136 -0.49 -17.45 -12.20
C LEU A 136 -1.34 -18.26 -13.19
N LEU A 137 -2.65 -17.95 -13.25
CA LEU A 137 -3.56 -18.55 -14.23
C LEU A 137 -3.21 -18.10 -15.65
N TRP A 138 -2.82 -16.83 -15.84
CA TRP A 138 -2.36 -16.34 -17.14
C TRP A 138 -1.11 -17.10 -17.61
N VAL A 139 -0.11 -17.29 -16.75
CA VAL A 139 1.10 -18.08 -17.09
C VAL A 139 0.73 -19.51 -17.44
N LYS A 140 -0.15 -20.15 -16.67
CA LYS A 140 -0.63 -21.50 -16.96
C LYS A 140 -1.24 -21.63 -18.36
N GLU A 141 -2.02 -20.63 -18.78
CA GLU A 141 -2.73 -20.65 -20.06
C GLU A 141 -1.86 -20.18 -21.26
N ASN A 142 -0.97 -19.21 -21.06
CA ASN A 142 -0.20 -18.59 -22.14
C ASN A 142 1.27 -19.02 -22.21
N GLU A 143 1.83 -19.52 -21.11
CA GLU A 143 3.21 -20.01 -21.00
C GLU A 143 3.24 -21.39 -20.31
N PRO A 144 2.54 -22.41 -20.87
CA PRO A 144 2.35 -23.70 -20.20
C PRO A 144 3.67 -24.43 -19.90
N ASP A 145 4.73 -24.21 -20.68
CA ASP A 145 6.03 -24.82 -20.45
C ASP A 145 6.76 -24.16 -19.25
N VAL A 146 6.52 -22.87 -19.00
CA VAL A 146 6.98 -22.19 -17.78
C VAL A 146 6.24 -22.73 -16.58
N TYR A 147 4.89 -22.80 -16.66
CA TYR A 147 4.07 -23.32 -15.56
C TYR A 147 4.42 -24.75 -15.18
N LYS A 148 4.66 -25.64 -16.16
CA LYS A 148 5.04 -27.05 -15.90
C LYS A 148 6.40 -27.22 -15.23
N LYS A 149 7.32 -26.26 -15.38
CA LYS A 149 8.66 -26.27 -14.76
C LYS A 149 8.65 -25.61 -13.38
N ALA A 150 7.59 -24.91 -13.03
CA ALA A 150 7.49 -24.22 -11.75
C ALA A 150 7.37 -25.22 -10.60
N GLU A 151 8.14 -25.03 -9.56
CA GLU A 151 8.14 -25.81 -8.32
C GLU A 151 7.60 -25.00 -7.13
N VAL A 152 7.70 -23.68 -7.19
CA VAL A 152 7.20 -22.78 -6.18
C VAL A 152 7.05 -21.37 -6.76
N PHE A 153 6.04 -20.64 -6.27
CA PHE A 153 5.98 -19.20 -6.49
C PHE A 153 6.33 -18.42 -5.21
N LEU A 154 6.91 -17.26 -5.38
CA LEU A 154 7.19 -16.31 -4.31
C LEU A 154 6.69 -14.92 -4.71
N LEU A 155 6.51 -14.05 -3.72
CA LEU A 155 6.34 -12.62 -3.93
C LEU A 155 7.70 -11.90 -3.86
N PRO A 156 7.82 -10.64 -4.31
CA PRO A 156 9.11 -9.97 -4.49
C PRO A 156 10.00 -9.99 -3.24
N LYS A 157 9.47 -9.58 -2.05
CA LYS A 157 10.27 -9.58 -0.82
C LYS A 157 10.69 -10.99 -0.38
N ASP A 158 9.81 -11.99 -0.58
CA ASP A 158 10.10 -13.37 -0.20
C ASP A 158 11.19 -13.95 -1.08
N TYR A 159 11.23 -13.57 -2.36
CA TYR A 159 12.32 -13.95 -3.25
C TYR A 159 13.66 -13.35 -2.81
N VAL A 160 13.70 -12.05 -2.50
CA VAL A 160 14.92 -11.40 -1.99
C VAL A 160 15.38 -12.08 -0.70
N ARG A 161 14.46 -12.27 0.27
CA ARG A 161 14.77 -12.97 1.52
C ARG A 161 15.30 -14.38 1.27
N PHE A 162 14.65 -15.15 0.40
CA PHE A 162 15.11 -16.51 0.02
C PHE A 162 16.55 -16.49 -0.53
N LYS A 163 16.88 -15.55 -1.39
CA LYS A 163 18.25 -15.44 -1.95
C LYS A 163 19.28 -15.15 -0.85
N LEU A 164 18.90 -14.33 0.14
CA LEU A 164 19.77 -13.97 1.25
C LEU A 164 19.89 -15.06 2.32
N THR A 165 18.86 -15.90 2.51
CA THR A 165 18.82 -16.93 3.58
C THR A 165 18.91 -18.36 3.06
N GLY A 166 18.26 -18.67 1.96
CA GLY A 166 17.99 -20.02 1.48
C GLY A 166 16.64 -20.61 1.92
N ASP A 167 15.87 -19.89 2.75
CA ASP A 167 14.61 -20.37 3.32
C ASP A 167 13.40 -19.86 2.55
N LEU A 168 12.53 -20.80 2.14
CA LEU A 168 11.31 -20.56 1.37
C LEU A 168 10.09 -20.48 2.29
N HIS A 169 9.61 -19.27 2.51
CA HIS A 169 8.38 -19.00 3.27
C HIS A 169 7.66 -17.79 2.69
N MET A 170 6.39 -17.62 3.01
CA MET A 170 5.60 -16.41 2.75
C MET A 170 4.85 -16.04 4.03
N ASP A 171 4.80 -14.74 4.34
CA ASP A 171 4.02 -14.29 5.48
C ASP A 171 2.53 -14.13 5.13
N TYR A 172 1.67 -14.13 6.15
CA TYR A 172 0.22 -14.07 5.94
C TYR A 172 -0.24 -12.78 5.27
N SER A 173 0.42 -11.65 5.48
CA SER A 173 -0.02 -10.38 4.89
C SER A 173 0.20 -10.35 3.37
N ASP A 174 1.29 -10.90 2.88
CA ASP A 174 1.52 -11.08 1.45
C ASP A 174 0.69 -12.22 0.85
N ALA A 175 0.56 -13.34 1.58
CA ALA A 175 -0.28 -14.45 1.15
C ALA A 175 -1.75 -14.03 0.95
N ALA A 176 -2.27 -13.12 1.77
CA ALA A 176 -3.60 -12.53 1.60
C ALA A 176 -3.76 -11.80 0.26
N GLY A 177 -2.68 -11.17 -0.23
CA GLY A 177 -2.64 -10.50 -1.53
C GLY A 177 -2.58 -11.42 -2.73
N THR A 178 -2.45 -12.73 -2.54
CA THR A 178 -2.38 -13.70 -3.63
C THR A 178 -3.73 -14.08 -4.25
N LEU A 179 -4.82 -13.88 -3.54
CA LEU A 179 -6.16 -14.38 -3.85
C LEU A 179 -6.26 -15.93 -3.76
N LEU A 180 -5.29 -16.59 -3.11
CA LEU A 180 -5.25 -18.03 -2.84
C LEU A 180 -5.37 -18.36 -1.34
N LEU A 181 -5.17 -17.38 -0.46
CA LEU A 181 -5.29 -17.57 0.97
C LEU A 181 -6.77 -17.53 1.41
N ASN A 182 -7.18 -18.49 2.20
CA ASN A 182 -8.35 -18.33 3.07
C ASN A 182 -7.92 -17.42 4.24
N ILE A 183 -8.34 -16.16 4.20
CA ILE A 183 -7.87 -15.12 5.14
C ILE A 183 -8.23 -15.49 6.59
N ARG A 184 -9.40 -16.08 6.80
CA ARG A 184 -9.88 -16.43 8.13
C ARG A 184 -9.15 -17.64 8.71
N GLU A 185 -9.01 -18.70 7.90
CA GLU A 185 -8.39 -19.95 8.32
C GLU A 185 -6.86 -19.89 8.32
N LYS A 186 -6.28 -18.86 7.67
CA LYS A 186 -4.82 -18.68 7.45
C LYS A 186 -4.18 -19.90 6.76
N GLU A 187 -4.86 -20.45 5.78
CA GLU A 187 -4.41 -21.61 4.99
C GLU A 187 -4.61 -21.34 3.50
N TRP A 188 -3.79 -21.95 2.66
CA TRP A 188 -4.01 -21.94 1.23
C TRP A 188 -5.37 -22.61 0.89
N SER A 189 -6.22 -21.93 0.15
CA SER A 189 -7.57 -22.37 -0.15
C SER A 189 -7.58 -23.52 -1.15
N LYS A 190 -7.87 -24.73 -0.68
CA LYS A 190 -8.07 -25.91 -1.55
C LYS A 190 -9.19 -25.66 -2.56
N GLU A 191 -10.31 -25.07 -2.13
CA GLU A 191 -11.45 -24.80 -3.00
C GLU A 191 -11.12 -23.87 -4.15
N VAL A 192 -10.43 -22.72 -3.88
CA VAL A 192 -10.03 -21.80 -4.93
C VAL A 192 -9.04 -22.45 -5.89
N ALA A 193 -8.08 -23.18 -5.37
CA ALA A 193 -7.07 -23.88 -6.16
C ALA A 193 -7.70 -24.95 -7.07
N GLU A 194 -8.58 -25.81 -6.54
CA GLU A 194 -9.28 -26.84 -7.32
C GLU A 194 -10.15 -26.25 -8.43
N LYS A 195 -10.96 -25.23 -8.11
CA LYS A 195 -11.85 -24.58 -9.10
C LYS A 195 -11.12 -23.85 -10.20
N THR A 196 -9.95 -23.25 -9.89
CA THR A 196 -9.09 -22.58 -10.87
C THR A 196 -8.10 -23.53 -11.54
N GLY A 197 -7.95 -24.74 -10.98
CA GLY A 197 -7.02 -25.77 -11.46
C GLY A 197 -5.56 -25.40 -11.17
N ILE A 198 -5.27 -24.61 -10.15
CA ILE A 198 -3.92 -24.27 -9.70
C ILE A 198 -3.42 -25.37 -8.74
N ASP A 199 -2.18 -25.77 -8.92
CA ASP A 199 -1.54 -26.74 -8.04
C ASP A 199 -1.06 -26.06 -6.75
N LEU A 200 -1.61 -26.48 -5.60
CA LEU A 200 -1.19 -25.95 -4.29
C LEU A 200 0.23 -26.32 -3.88
N SER A 201 0.84 -27.31 -4.52
CA SER A 201 2.27 -27.62 -4.28
C SER A 201 3.21 -26.47 -4.68
N LEU A 202 2.73 -25.55 -5.51
CA LEU A 202 3.46 -24.32 -5.86
C LEU A 202 3.47 -23.27 -4.72
N CYS A 203 2.59 -23.42 -3.72
CA CYS A 203 2.47 -22.45 -2.64
C CYS A 203 3.54 -22.70 -1.57
N PRO A 204 4.30 -21.67 -1.15
CA PRO A 204 5.31 -21.81 -0.10
C PRO A 204 4.65 -22.03 1.29
N PRO A 205 5.38 -22.55 2.29
CA PRO A 205 4.94 -22.57 3.67
C PRO A 205 4.62 -21.19 4.21
N LEU A 206 3.57 -21.07 5.03
CA LEU A 206 3.09 -19.82 5.62
C LEU A 206 3.67 -19.60 7.02
N VAL A 207 3.99 -18.34 7.33
CA VAL A 207 4.54 -17.92 8.63
C VAL A 207 3.96 -16.58 9.08
N GLU A 208 4.11 -16.24 10.36
CA GLU A 208 3.84 -14.88 10.85
C GLU A 208 4.93 -13.92 10.38
N SER A 209 4.58 -12.64 10.18
CA SER A 209 5.53 -11.61 9.69
C SER A 209 6.75 -11.41 10.59
N SER A 210 6.61 -11.64 11.89
CA SER A 210 7.70 -11.57 12.88
C SER A 210 8.46 -12.90 13.07
N ALA A 211 8.10 -13.96 12.34
CA ALA A 211 8.79 -15.25 12.44
C ALA A 211 10.22 -15.17 11.91
N GLN A 212 11.16 -15.77 12.62
CA GLN A 212 12.52 -15.93 12.13
C GLN A 212 12.54 -16.95 10.97
N THR A 213 13.02 -16.54 9.81
CA THR A 213 13.08 -17.32 8.57
C THR A 213 14.51 -17.37 8.05
N GLY A 214 15.40 -17.92 8.87
CA GLY A 214 16.81 -18.12 8.50
C GLY A 214 17.76 -17.05 9.01
N LYS A 215 18.95 -17.09 8.43
CA LYS A 215 20.06 -16.18 8.73
C LYS A 215 20.71 -15.72 7.45
N MET A 216 21.31 -14.53 7.47
CA MET A 216 22.10 -14.03 6.35
C MET A 216 23.21 -15.01 5.98
N LYS A 217 23.27 -15.39 4.71
CA LYS A 217 24.34 -16.23 4.16
C LYS A 217 25.70 -15.55 4.29
N GLU A 218 26.74 -16.37 4.40
CA GLU A 218 28.13 -15.91 4.38
C GLU A 218 28.54 -15.32 3.02
N GLY A 219 29.41 -14.32 3.04
CA GLY A 219 30.02 -13.72 1.86
C GLY A 219 29.16 -12.75 1.06
N LEU A 220 27.89 -12.50 1.44
CA LEU A 220 27.02 -11.55 0.74
C LEU A 220 27.29 -10.09 1.13
N VAL A 221 27.24 -9.81 2.44
CA VAL A 221 27.44 -8.46 2.99
C VAL A 221 28.30 -8.58 4.24
N ARG A 222 29.50 -8.01 4.21
CA ARG A 222 30.44 -8.05 5.35
C ARG A 222 29.84 -7.41 6.60
N GLY A 223 29.84 -8.18 7.68
CA GLY A 223 29.32 -7.74 9.00
C GLY A 223 27.84 -8.06 9.22
N LEU A 224 27.18 -8.69 8.25
CA LEU A 224 25.81 -9.19 8.39
C LEU A 224 25.73 -10.73 8.37
N GLU A 225 26.86 -11.43 8.22
CA GLU A 225 26.88 -12.89 8.18
C GLU A 225 26.29 -13.51 9.44
N GLY A 226 25.34 -14.41 9.27
CA GLY A 226 24.67 -15.11 10.38
C GLY A 226 23.67 -14.27 11.17
N VAL A 227 23.40 -13.02 10.76
CA VAL A 227 22.36 -12.17 11.36
C VAL A 227 20.99 -12.81 11.11
N ASN A 228 20.14 -12.82 12.15
CA ASN A 228 18.79 -13.37 12.06
C ASN A 228 17.95 -12.57 11.07
N MET A 229 17.20 -13.27 10.23
CA MET A 229 16.24 -12.68 9.30
C MET A 229 14.81 -13.09 9.65
N TYR A 230 13.92 -12.11 9.57
CA TYR A 230 12.50 -12.27 9.87
C TYR A 230 11.68 -12.17 8.58
N ALA A 231 10.52 -12.82 8.56
CA ALA A 231 9.70 -12.93 7.35
C ALA A 231 9.36 -11.57 6.73
N GLY A 232 9.04 -10.61 7.57
CA GLY A 232 8.55 -9.32 7.10
C GLY A 232 7.11 -9.40 6.63
N GLY A 233 6.60 -8.34 6.02
CA GLY A 233 5.22 -8.25 5.56
C GLY A 233 5.05 -7.50 4.26
N ALA A 234 3.84 -7.54 3.73
CA ALA A 234 3.40 -6.70 2.62
C ALA A 234 3.66 -5.21 2.92
N ASP A 235 3.95 -4.40 1.89
CA ASP A 235 4.27 -2.97 2.07
C ASP A 235 3.19 -2.21 2.86
N ASN A 236 1.91 -2.44 2.56
CA ASN A 236 0.80 -1.82 3.27
C ASN A 236 0.71 -2.29 4.74
N ALA A 237 0.95 -3.57 5.01
CA ALA A 237 0.96 -4.11 6.36
C ALA A 237 2.15 -3.58 7.19
N CYS A 238 3.35 -3.52 6.59
CA CYS A 238 4.52 -2.88 7.20
C CYS A 238 4.31 -1.38 7.37
N GLY A 239 3.71 -0.70 6.40
CA GLY A 239 3.33 0.71 6.50
C GLY A 239 2.37 0.97 7.67
N ALA A 240 1.41 0.08 7.89
CA ALA A 240 0.52 0.14 9.04
C ALA A 240 1.29 -0.02 10.37
N VAL A 241 2.23 -0.98 10.47
CA VAL A 241 3.10 -1.14 11.64
C VAL A 241 3.94 0.12 11.86
N GLY A 242 4.61 0.62 10.81
CA GLY A 242 5.45 1.81 10.86
C GLY A 242 4.70 3.12 11.13
N ALA A 243 3.38 3.12 10.99
CA ALA A 243 2.50 4.23 11.36
C ALA A 243 1.76 3.99 12.70
N GLY A 244 2.01 2.88 13.39
CA GLY A 244 1.38 2.56 14.66
C GLY A 244 -0.10 2.20 14.57
N ILE A 245 -0.56 1.69 13.43
CA ILE A 245 -1.93 1.24 13.20
C ILE A 245 -2.08 -0.20 13.72
N LEU A 246 -1.99 -0.36 15.02
CA LEU A 246 -1.90 -1.65 15.71
C LEU A 246 -3.13 -1.94 16.59
N LYS A 247 -4.09 -1.04 16.65
CA LYS A 247 -5.30 -1.16 17.49
C LYS A 247 -6.50 -0.44 16.89
N ASN A 248 -7.69 -0.81 17.36
CA ASN A 248 -8.92 -0.12 16.99
C ASN A 248 -8.86 1.38 17.30
N GLY A 249 -9.54 2.18 16.47
CA GLY A 249 -9.61 3.63 16.60
C GLY A 249 -8.49 4.38 15.88
N ARG A 250 -7.44 3.70 15.42
CA ARG A 250 -6.37 4.27 14.60
C ARG A 250 -6.47 3.86 13.14
N THR A 251 -6.25 4.83 12.27
CA THR A 251 -6.32 4.68 10.80
C THR A 251 -5.15 5.42 10.18
N LEU A 252 -4.60 4.88 9.10
CA LEU A 252 -3.59 5.53 8.27
C LEU A 252 -4.28 6.25 7.12
N CYS A 253 -3.87 7.47 6.83
CA CYS A 253 -4.15 8.17 5.57
C CYS A 253 -2.82 8.49 4.89
N SER A 254 -2.54 7.81 3.79
CA SER A 254 -1.34 8.04 2.97
C SER A 254 -1.73 8.79 1.71
N ILE A 255 -1.17 9.98 1.50
CA ILE A 255 -1.39 10.80 0.31
C ILE A 255 -0.08 10.92 -0.47
N GLY A 256 0.13 9.98 -1.37
CA GLY A 256 1.18 10.00 -2.40
C GLY A 256 0.59 10.35 -3.76
N THR A 257 1.10 9.77 -4.85
CA THR A 257 0.50 9.84 -6.20
C THR A 257 -0.95 9.38 -6.15
N SER A 258 -1.20 8.20 -5.61
CA SER A 258 -2.50 7.69 -5.17
C SER A 258 -2.74 8.00 -3.69
N GLY A 259 -3.96 7.74 -3.21
CA GLY A 259 -4.33 7.86 -1.81
C GLY A 259 -4.78 6.53 -1.22
N VAL A 260 -4.39 6.26 0.01
CA VAL A 260 -4.77 5.04 0.74
C VAL A 260 -5.30 5.42 2.11
N VAL A 261 -6.47 4.89 2.45
CA VAL A 261 -6.97 4.87 3.83
C VAL A 261 -6.95 3.44 4.32
N LEU A 262 -6.18 3.16 5.37
CA LEU A 262 -6.00 1.83 5.93
C LEU A 262 -6.37 1.82 7.40
N SER A 263 -7.24 0.91 7.82
CA SER A 263 -7.73 0.81 9.19
C SER A 263 -7.52 -0.58 9.76
N TYR A 264 -7.07 -0.65 11.01
CA TYR A 264 -6.89 -1.89 11.76
C TYR A 264 -8.20 -2.66 11.95
N GLU A 265 -8.10 -3.99 11.96
CA GLU A 265 -9.17 -4.93 12.25
C GLU A 265 -8.72 -6.01 13.23
N GLY A 266 -9.47 -6.17 14.32
CA GLY A 266 -9.20 -7.23 15.32
C GLY A 266 -9.88 -8.56 15.01
N SER A 267 -10.68 -8.69 13.94
CA SER A 267 -11.36 -9.95 13.60
C SER A 267 -11.65 -10.06 12.11
N ALA A 268 -11.66 -11.29 11.58
CA ALA A 268 -12.00 -11.59 10.18
C ALA A 268 -13.50 -11.51 9.84
N ASN A 269 -14.34 -10.98 10.73
CA ASN A 269 -15.80 -11.11 10.63
C ASN A 269 -16.47 -9.97 9.85
N LEU A 270 -15.75 -8.88 9.55
CA LEU A 270 -16.33 -7.77 8.78
C LEU A 270 -16.59 -8.18 7.33
N GLN A 271 -17.74 -7.78 6.83
CA GLN A 271 -18.13 -7.93 5.44
C GLN A 271 -18.24 -6.53 4.82
N PHE A 272 -17.57 -6.35 3.70
CA PHE A 272 -17.70 -5.18 2.84
C PHE A 272 -18.22 -5.65 1.48
N ASP A 273 -18.89 -4.80 0.75
CA ASP A 273 -19.50 -5.11 -0.56
C ASP A 273 -18.48 -5.19 -1.72
N GLY A 274 -17.24 -5.65 -1.45
CA GLY A 274 -16.18 -5.78 -2.47
C GLY A 274 -15.51 -4.48 -2.89
N ASN A 275 -15.91 -3.34 -2.35
CA ASN A 275 -15.38 -2.01 -2.72
C ASN A 275 -14.19 -1.54 -1.88
N VAL A 276 -13.74 -2.37 -0.94
CA VAL A 276 -12.54 -2.16 -0.12
C VAL A 276 -11.75 -3.46 -0.07
N HIS A 277 -10.45 -3.34 0.10
CA HIS A 277 -9.58 -4.50 0.30
C HIS A 277 -9.55 -4.92 1.77
N TYR A 278 -9.33 -6.21 1.99
CA TYR A 278 -9.22 -6.80 3.31
C TYR A 278 -8.08 -7.80 3.34
N PHE A 279 -7.09 -7.61 4.21
CA PHE A 279 -5.88 -8.43 4.27
C PHE A 279 -5.50 -8.78 5.71
N ASN A 280 -4.69 -9.83 5.87
CA ASN A 280 -4.01 -10.09 7.12
C ASN A 280 -3.00 -8.98 7.43
N HIS A 281 -2.91 -8.59 8.68
CA HIS A 281 -1.93 -7.63 9.18
C HIS A 281 -0.60 -8.33 9.47
N SER A 282 0.52 -7.59 9.56
CA SER A 282 1.79 -8.11 10.07
C SER A 282 1.78 -8.32 11.59
N LEU A 283 0.76 -7.85 12.30
CA LEU A 283 0.48 -8.19 13.69
C LEU A 283 -0.28 -9.53 13.74
N PRO A 284 0.13 -10.51 14.57
CA PRO A 284 -0.56 -11.79 14.68
C PRO A 284 -2.06 -11.65 15.02
N ASN A 285 -2.90 -12.44 14.37
CA ASN A 285 -4.36 -12.46 14.56
C ASN A 285 -5.06 -11.11 14.32
N ALA A 286 -4.44 -10.22 13.58
CA ALA A 286 -5.00 -8.96 13.14
C ALA A 286 -5.14 -8.90 11.63
N TYR A 287 -5.97 -7.97 11.18
CA TYR A 287 -6.27 -7.72 9.78
C TYR A 287 -6.29 -6.20 9.55
N TYR A 288 -6.41 -5.80 8.30
CA TYR A 288 -6.71 -4.41 7.97
C TYR A 288 -7.66 -4.32 6.78
N THR A 289 -8.42 -3.24 6.77
CA THR A 289 -9.21 -2.83 5.61
C THR A 289 -8.55 -1.65 4.93
N MET A 290 -8.64 -1.60 3.61
CA MET A 290 -7.99 -0.58 2.82
C MET A 290 -8.89 -0.08 1.70
N GLY A 291 -9.11 1.24 1.65
CA GLY A 291 -9.70 1.95 0.52
C GLY A 291 -8.60 2.68 -0.26
N VAL A 292 -8.77 2.76 -1.58
CA VAL A 292 -7.78 3.34 -2.50
C VAL A 292 -8.43 4.37 -3.41
N THR A 293 -7.83 5.56 -3.46
CA THR A 293 -8.12 6.62 -4.43
C THR A 293 -6.97 6.68 -5.44
N LEU A 294 -7.28 6.60 -6.74
CA LEU A 294 -6.25 6.43 -7.78
C LEU A 294 -5.42 7.68 -8.02
N SER A 295 -6.00 8.86 -7.90
CA SER A 295 -5.34 10.14 -8.23
C SER A 295 -5.44 11.15 -7.09
N ALA A 296 -4.71 10.92 -5.98
CA ALA A 296 -4.67 11.83 -4.84
C ALA A 296 -3.67 12.98 -5.07
N GLY A 297 -2.45 12.87 -4.59
CA GLY A 297 -1.41 13.88 -4.81
C GLY A 297 -1.11 14.12 -6.30
N GLN A 298 -1.35 13.11 -7.14
CA GLN A 298 -1.30 13.27 -8.60
C GLN A 298 -2.24 14.37 -9.08
N SER A 299 -3.43 14.51 -8.50
CA SER A 299 -4.37 15.58 -8.89
C SER A 299 -3.82 16.97 -8.62
N LEU A 300 -3.14 17.16 -7.48
CA LEU A 300 -2.47 18.41 -7.17
C LEU A 300 -1.27 18.67 -8.08
N SER A 301 -0.45 17.65 -8.36
CA SER A 301 0.68 17.74 -9.28
C SER A 301 0.22 18.08 -10.69
N TRP A 302 -0.80 17.36 -11.19
CA TRP A 302 -1.43 17.63 -12.48
C TRP A 302 -1.98 19.06 -12.56
N PHE A 303 -2.69 19.54 -11.52
CA PHE A 303 -3.20 20.91 -11.50
C PHE A 303 -2.06 21.92 -11.59
N ARG A 304 -0.99 21.73 -10.80
CA ARG A 304 0.19 22.59 -10.84
C ARG A 304 0.83 22.62 -12.23
N GLU A 305 1.07 21.46 -12.84
CA GLU A 305 1.69 21.32 -14.17
C GLU A 305 0.86 22.00 -15.28
N GLN A 306 -0.47 21.93 -15.20
CA GLN A 306 -1.33 22.48 -16.25
C GLN A 306 -1.65 23.98 -16.07
N PHE A 307 -1.71 24.48 -14.82
CA PHE A 307 -2.28 25.80 -14.51
C PHE A 307 -1.37 26.71 -13.67
N ALA A 308 -0.23 26.21 -13.21
CA ALA A 308 0.67 26.92 -12.30
C ALA A 308 2.11 26.38 -12.36
N GLU A 309 2.63 26.08 -13.55
CA GLU A 309 3.93 25.42 -13.76
C GLU A 309 5.10 26.15 -13.09
N ASP A 310 5.08 27.48 -13.15
CA ASP A 310 6.13 28.36 -12.58
C ASP A 310 6.01 28.55 -11.05
N VAL A 311 5.00 27.96 -10.40
CA VAL A 311 4.71 28.15 -8.98
C VAL A 311 5.17 26.93 -8.17
N SER A 312 5.90 27.13 -7.08
CA SER A 312 6.26 26.05 -6.16
C SER A 312 5.02 25.51 -5.43
N PHE A 313 5.07 24.28 -4.92
CA PHE A 313 3.97 23.75 -4.08
C PHE A 313 3.76 24.59 -2.81
N GLU A 314 4.81 25.13 -2.21
CA GLU A 314 4.72 25.98 -1.03
C GLU A 314 3.93 27.27 -1.33
N GLU A 315 4.26 27.95 -2.42
CA GLU A 315 3.55 29.14 -2.87
C GLU A 315 2.11 28.81 -3.30
N LEU A 316 1.91 27.73 -4.06
CA LEU A 316 0.59 27.30 -4.51
C LEU A 316 -0.38 27.05 -3.34
N LEU A 317 0.13 26.54 -2.23
CA LEU A 317 -0.66 26.19 -1.03
C LEU A 317 -0.70 27.32 0.01
N SER A 318 -0.03 28.45 -0.21
CA SER A 318 0.12 29.52 0.80
C SER A 318 -1.20 30.23 1.15
N SER A 319 -2.15 30.27 0.23
CA SER A 319 -3.43 31.01 0.36
C SER A 319 -4.65 30.13 0.60
N ILE A 320 -4.47 28.83 0.86
CA ILE A 320 -5.63 27.93 1.03
C ILE A 320 -6.45 28.19 2.29
N ASP A 321 -5.85 28.80 3.32
CA ASP A 321 -6.55 29.19 4.55
C ASP A 321 -7.44 30.42 4.36
N ASP A 322 -7.15 31.26 3.35
CA ASP A 322 -7.93 32.46 3.02
C ASP A 322 -9.22 32.12 2.28
N VAL A 323 -9.35 30.89 1.77
CA VAL A 323 -10.51 30.42 1.02
C VAL A 323 -11.40 29.60 1.97
N PRO A 324 -12.71 29.93 2.06
CA PRO A 324 -13.62 29.21 2.94
C PRO A 324 -13.84 27.76 2.49
N PRO A 325 -14.35 26.89 3.39
CA PRO A 325 -14.80 25.55 3.01
C PRO A 325 -15.76 25.58 1.82
N GLY A 326 -15.57 24.62 0.89
CA GLY A 326 -16.33 24.52 -0.35
C GLY A 326 -15.88 25.47 -1.45
N ALA A 327 -14.69 26.10 -1.29
CA ALA A 327 -14.04 26.92 -2.32
C ALA A 327 -14.99 27.89 -3.04
N ASN A 328 -15.90 28.52 -2.28
CA ASN A 328 -16.93 29.43 -2.79
C ASN A 328 -17.89 28.78 -3.81
N GLY A 329 -18.23 27.49 -3.63
CA GLY A 329 -19.13 26.73 -4.51
C GLY A 329 -18.43 26.00 -5.65
N LEU A 330 -17.11 25.95 -5.65
CA LEU A 330 -16.32 25.20 -6.63
C LEU A 330 -15.98 23.80 -6.09
N LEU A 331 -16.41 22.75 -6.78
CA LEU A 331 -16.08 21.35 -6.47
C LEU A 331 -15.10 20.77 -7.50
N PHE A 332 -14.24 19.88 -7.04
CA PHE A 332 -13.35 19.06 -7.88
C PHE A 332 -13.50 17.57 -7.52
N THR A 333 -13.55 16.70 -8.54
CA THR A 333 -13.46 15.24 -8.36
C THR A 333 -12.13 14.70 -8.92
N PRO A 334 -11.33 13.95 -8.10
CA PRO A 334 -9.97 13.55 -8.46
C PRO A 334 -9.92 12.31 -9.37
N TYR A 335 -10.93 12.03 -10.19
CA TYR A 335 -11.04 10.82 -11.00
C TYR A 335 -10.20 10.86 -12.28
N LEU A 336 -8.99 11.42 -12.25
CA LEU A 336 -8.16 11.62 -13.45
C LEU A 336 -7.82 10.31 -14.17
N SER A 337 -7.64 9.23 -13.42
CA SER A 337 -7.30 7.89 -13.94
C SER A 337 -8.42 6.85 -13.70
N GLY A 338 -9.66 7.30 -13.57
CA GLY A 338 -10.74 6.49 -13.02
C GLY A 338 -10.77 6.56 -11.50
N GLU A 339 -11.59 5.72 -10.85
CA GLU A 339 -11.61 5.64 -9.38
C GLU A 339 -11.82 4.20 -8.91
N ARG A 340 -11.18 3.84 -7.78
CA ARG A 340 -11.31 2.53 -7.17
C ARG A 340 -12.35 2.54 -6.06
N THR A 341 -12.03 3.02 -4.90
CA THR A 341 -12.96 3.05 -3.76
C THR A 341 -13.73 4.39 -3.74
N PRO A 342 -15.06 4.38 -3.67
CA PRO A 342 -15.98 3.23 -3.59
C PRO A 342 -16.53 2.75 -4.93
N HIS A 343 -16.14 3.35 -6.05
CA HIS A 343 -16.87 3.26 -7.32
C HIS A 343 -16.44 2.09 -8.21
N ALA A 344 -15.19 1.64 -8.10
CA ALA A 344 -14.57 0.61 -8.97
C ALA A 344 -14.83 0.88 -10.47
N ASP A 345 -14.67 2.14 -10.91
CA ASP A 345 -15.00 2.62 -12.25
C ASP A 345 -13.76 3.17 -12.98
N ALA A 346 -13.26 2.42 -13.94
CA ALA A 346 -12.11 2.81 -14.76
C ALA A 346 -12.46 3.88 -15.82
N THR A 347 -13.75 4.14 -16.08
CA THR A 347 -14.21 5.04 -17.14
C THR A 347 -14.53 6.45 -16.67
N ILE A 348 -14.87 6.62 -15.40
CA ILE A 348 -15.12 7.92 -14.80
C ILE A 348 -13.90 8.85 -14.95
N ARG A 349 -14.12 10.15 -15.07
CA ARG A 349 -13.05 11.15 -15.15
C ARG A 349 -13.33 12.35 -14.26
N GLY A 350 -12.21 13.02 -13.87
CA GLY A 350 -12.24 14.22 -13.04
C GLY A 350 -13.03 15.37 -13.65
N SER A 351 -13.59 16.20 -12.80
CA SER A 351 -14.36 17.37 -13.19
C SER A 351 -14.22 18.52 -12.21
N PHE A 352 -14.32 19.76 -12.72
CA PHE A 352 -14.61 20.94 -11.94
C PHE A 352 -16.06 21.34 -12.15
N ILE A 353 -16.80 21.58 -11.08
CA ILE A 353 -18.22 21.93 -11.12
C ILE A 353 -18.47 23.20 -10.29
N GLY A 354 -19.30 24.09 -10.79
CA GLY A 354 -19.66 25.33 -10.08
C GLY A 354 -18.75 26.53 -10.40
N MET A 355 -17.95 26.49 -11.49
CA MET A 355 -17.07 27.60 -11.86
C MET A 355 -17.88 28.86 -12.21
N ASP A 356 -17.43 30.01 -11.68
CA ASP A 356 -17.87 31.33 -12.07
C ASP A 356 -16.73 32.34 -12.16
N THR A 357 -17.04 33.58 -12.53
CA THR A 357 -16.04 34.64 -12.78
C THR A 357 -15.37 35.19 -11.52
N SER A 358 -15.84 34.85 -10.34
CA SER A 358 -15.24 35.27 -9.06
C SER A 358 -14.13 34.36 -8.59
N HIS A 359 -14.03 33.14 -9.13
CA HIS A 359 -13.05 32.17 -8.73
C HIS A 359 -11.63 32.54 -9.17
N THR A 360 -10.72 32.51 -8.24
CA THR A 360 -9.28 32.73 -8.45
C THR A 360 -8.52 31.41 -8.36
N ARG A 361 -7.23 31.40 -8.69
CA ARG A 361 -6.36 30.21 -8.52
C ARG A 361 -6.44 29.59 -7.13
N ALA A 362 -6.53 30.42 -6.07
CA ALA A 362 -6.67 29.92 -4.70
C ALA A 362 -7.93 29.08 -4.50
N HIS A 363 -9.06 29.46 -5.10
CA HIS A 363 -10.30 28.66 -5.06
C HIS A 363 -10.13 27.32 -5.76
N PHE A 364 -9.48 27.29 -6.94
CA PHE A 364 -9.20 26.03 -7.65
C PHE A 364 -8.29 25.10 -6.86
N VAL A 365 -7.22 25.63 -6.26
CA VAL A 365 -6.32 24.85 -5.40
C VAL A 365 -7.07 24.29 -4.20
N LYS A 366 -7.88 25.11 -3.53
CA LYS A 366 -8.73 24.68 -2.42
C LYS A 366 -9.67 23.55 -2.83
N ALA A 367 -10.38 23.72 -3.96
CA ALA A 367 -11.29 22.70 -4.50
C ALA A 367 -10.55 21.38 -4.80
N VAL A 368 -9.33 21.44 -5.35
CA VAL A 368 -8.52 20.25 -5.61
C VAL A 368 -8.18 19.51 -4.31
N LEU A 369 -7.71 20.23 -3.28
CA LEU A 369 -7.39 19.63 -1.98
C LEU A 369 -8.62 19.05 -1.29
N GLU A 370 -9.74 19.78 -1.31
CA GLU A 370 -11.02 19.30 -0.77
C GLU A 370 -11.51 18.06 -1.51
N GLY A 371 -11.44 18.05 -2.85
CA GLY A 371 -11.83 16.91 -3.68
C GLY A 371 -11.01 15.66 -3.41
N ILE A 372 -9.68 15.79 -3.28
CA ILE A 372 -8.79 14.68 -2.87
C ILE A 372 -9.19 14.17 -1.49
N THR A 373 -9.41 15.09 -0.54
CA THR A 373 -9.73 14.73 0.85
C THR A 373 -11.12 14.11 0.95
N PHE A 374 -12.11 14.57 0.18
CA PHE A 374 -13.44 13.95 0.11
C PHE A 374 -13.40 12.54 -0.49
N SER A 375 -12.62 12.31 -1.54
CA SER A 375 -12.45 10.97 -2.09
C SER A 375 -11.87 9.99 -1.06
N LEU A 376 -10.89 10.41 -0.26
CA LEU A 376 -10.39 9.62 0.86
C LEU A 376 -11.43 9.46 1.98
N HIS A 377 -12.25 10.48 2.21
CA HIS A 377 -13.34 10.45 3.20
C HIS A 377 -14.41 9.43 2.85
N GLU A 378 -14.67 9.14 1.58
CA GLU A 378 -15.58 8.07 1.16
C GLU A 378 -15.15 6.71 1.72
N SER A 379 -13.84 6.42 1.77
CA SER A 379 -13.31 5.22 2.42
C SER A 379 -13.55 5.21 3.94
N ILE A 380 -13.35 6.37 4.60
CA ILE A 380 -13.57 6.53 6.04
C ILE A 380 -15.06 6.32 6.38
N VAL A 381 -15.97 6.87 5.59
CA VAL A 381 -17.41 6.68 5.76
C VAL A 381 -17.79 5.21 5.64
N LYS A 382 -17.29 4.50 4.61
CA LYS A 382 -17.52 3.05 4.48
C LYS A 382 -17.04 2.26 5.69
N PHE A 383 -15.89 2.63 6.26
CA PHE A 383 -15.41 2.00 7.48
C PHE A 383 -16.30 2.31 8.67
N ARG A 384 -16.74 3.55 8.85
CA ARG A 384 -17.69 3.93 9.92
C ARG A 384 -19.03 3.23 9.78
N ASP A 385 -19.57 3.11 8.56
CA ASP A 385 -20.83 2.40 8.27
C ASP A 385 -20.74 0.91 8.60
N SER A 386 -19.55 0.31 8.53
CA SER A 386 -19.31 -1.07 9.00
C SER A 386 -19.17 -1.20 10.52
N GLY A 387 -19.40 -0.11 11.27
CA GLY A 387 -19.33 -0.07 12.73
C GLY A 387 -17.94 0.24 13.30
N LYS A 388 -16.99 0.65 12.46
CA LYS A 388 -15.67 1.05 12.95
C LYS A 388 -15.67 2.40 13.62
N ARG A 389 -14.93 2.47 14.70
CA ARG A 389 -14.57 3.72 15.35
C ARG A 389 -13.27 4.24 14.72
N ILE A 390 -13.28 5.50 14.26
CA ILE A 390 -12.10 6.19 13.70
C ILE A 390 -11.97 7.52 14.45
N ASP A 391 -11.04 7.56 15.40
CA ASP A 391 -10.82 8.72 16.27
C ASP A 391 -9.54 9.46 15.89
N GLU A 392 -8.50 8.69 15.53
CA GLU A 392 -7.18 9.19 15.19
C GLU A 392 -6.75 8.70 13.81
N ILE A 393 -6.25 9.60 12.99
CA ILE A 393 -5.73 9.30 11.66
C ILE A 393 -4.29 9.76 11.58
N VAL A 394 -3.38 8.83 11.31
CA VAL A 394 -1.99 9.14 11.03
C VAL A 394 -1.88 9.52 9.56
N SER A 395 -1.51 10.76 9.27
CA SER A 395 -1.34 11.26 7.90
C SER A 395 0.13 11.22 7.50
N ILE A 396 0.42 10.58 6.37
CA ILE A 396 1.77 10.43 5.81
C ILE A 396 1.81 10.82 4.31
N GLY A 397 3.02 10.92 3.77
CA GLY A 397 3.26 11.24 2.36
C GLY A 397 3.16 12.72 2.05
N GLY A 398 2.95 13.08 0.78
CA GLY A 398 2.91 14.47 0.31
C GLY A 398 1.85 15.32 1.01
N GLY A 399 0.70 14.74 1.33
CA GLY A 399 -0.41 15.40 2.01
C GLY A 399 -0.16 15.77 3.46
N SER A 400 0.87 15.20 4.10
CA SER A 400 1.28 15.51 5.47
C SER A 400 2.25 16.70 5.56
N LYS A 401 2.72 17.24 4.44
CA LYS A 401 3.73 18.29 4.42
C LYS A 401 3.17 19.69 4.68
N ASN A 402 1.90 19.95 4.38
CA ASN A 402 1.26 21.24 4.54
C ASN A 402 0.31 21.25 5.75
N ARG A 403 0.54 22.18 6.70
CA ARG A 403 -0.25 22.27 7.95
C ARG A 403 -1.72 22.59 7.72
N ALA A 404 -2.01 23.50 6.78
CA ALA A 404 -3.39 23.87 6.44
C ALA A 404 -4.16 22.70 5.83
N TRP A 405 -3.48 21.87 5.00
CA TRP A 405 -4.09 20.66 4.49
C TRP A 405 -4.31 19.59 5.57
N LEU A 406 -3.40 19.45 6.55
CA LEU A 406 -3.59 18.56 7.70
C LEU A 406 -4.78 19.00 8.56
N GLN A 407 -4.97 20.31 8.79
CA GLN A 407 -6.17 20.81 9.46
C GLN A 407 -7.44 20.55 8.64
N MET A 408 -7.40 20.74 7.31
CA MET A 408 -8.51 20.40 6.42
C MET A 408 -8.86 18.91 6.47
N GLN A 409 -7.85 18.03 6.50
CA GLN A 409 -8.08 16.59 6.71
C GLN A 409 -8.80 16.33 8.04
N ALA A 410 -8.37 16.97 9.13
CA ALA A 410 -9.04 16.83 10.44
C ALA A 410 -10.51 17.26 10.37
N ASP A 411 -10.78 18.39 9.72
CA ASP A 411 -12.13 18.96 9.62
C ASP A 411 -13.04 18.12 8.70
N ILE A 412 -12.56 17.62 7.56
CA ILE A 412 -13.34 16.79 6.64
C ILE A 412 -13.53 15.37 7.20
N PHE A 413 -12.50 14.79 7.80
CA PHE A 413 -12.59 13.42 8.33
C PHE A 413 -13.33 13.34 9.67
N ASP A 414 -13.55 14.49 10.33
CA ASP A 414 -14.07 14.57 11.70
C ASP A 414 -13.31 13.60 12.61
N ALA A 415 -11.98 13.73 12.60
CA ALA A 415 -11.05 12.90 13.35
C ALA A 415 -9.75 13.67 13.65
N THR A 416 -9.07 13.33 14.73
CA THR A 416 -7.77 13.93 15.05
C THR A 416 -6.71 13.43 14.09
N ILE A 417 -6.01 14.34 13.40
CA ILE A 417 -4.86 13.99 12.56
C ILE A 417 -3.58 14.02 13.38
N ILE A 418 -2.80 12.96 13.27
CA ILE A 418 -1.49 12.82 13.88
C ILE A 418 -0.42 12.84 12.81
N LYS A 419 0.63 13.65 13.03
CA LYS A 419 1.86 13.64 12.26
C LYS A 419 3.01 13.21 13.14
N TYR A 420 3.79 12.22 12.68
CA TYR A 420 5.02 11.80 13.35
C TYR A 420 6.25 12.58 12.87
N GLU A 421 7.34 12.54 13.64
CA GLU A 421 8.64 13.12 13.26
C GLU A 421 9.22 12.39 12.04
N THR A 422 9.00 11.08 11.94
CA THR A 422 9.50 10.21 10.87
C THR A 422 8.34 9.67 10.04
N GLU A 423 8.47 9.72 8.72
CA GLU A 423 7.47 9.26 7.75
C GLU A 423 7.98 8.03 6.95
N GLU A 424 8.88 7.23 7.53
CA GLU A 424 9.54 6.09 6.85
C GLU A 424 8.68 4.82 6.70
N GLY A 425 7.39 4.90 7.01
CA GLY A 425 6.33 3.93 6.74
C GLY A 425 6.78 2.45 6.67
N PRO A 426 6.83 1.86 5.45
CA PRO A 426 7.10 0.43 5.30
C PRO A 426 8.47 -0.03 5.79
N ALA A 427 9.55 0.73 5.51
CA ALA A 427 10.90 0.40 5.97
C ALA A 427 11.01 0.43 7.51
N LEU A 428 10.37 1.43 8.16
CA LEU A 428 10.32 1.50 9.61
C LEU A 428 9.48 0.36 10.20
N GLY A 429 8.35 0.03 9.60
CA GLY A 429 7.54 -1.14 9.99
C GLY A 429 8.31 -2.45 9.92
N ALA A 430 9.11 -2.66 8.86
CA ALA A 430 10.01 -3.79 8.76
C ALA A 430 11.07 -3.78 9.88
N ALA A 431 11.69 -2.62 10.17
CA ALA A 431 12.64 -2.50 11.28
C ALA A 431 11.98 -2.81 12.64
N MET A 432 10.73 -2.38 12.85
CA MET A 432 9.97 -2.70 14.07
C MET A 432 9.66 -4.19 14.18
N LEU A 433 9.36 -4.88 13.07
CA LEU A 433 9.20 -6.34 13.04
C LEU A 433 10.51 -7.06 13.41
N ALA A 434 11.67 -6.56 12.92
CA ALA A 434 12.97 -7.08 13.30
C ALA A 434 13.28 -6.84 14.79
N ALA A 435 13.00 -5.64 15.30
CA ALA A 435 13.20 -5.29 16.71
C ALA A 435 12.36 -6.17 17.65
N TYR A 436 11.09 -6.40 17.30
CA TYR A 436 10.20 -7.30 18.01
C TYR A 436 10.68 -8.75 17.92
N GLY A 437 11.05 -9.22 16.72
CA GLY A 437 11.59 -10.56 16.51
C GLY A 437 12.90 -10.84 17.26
N CYS A 438 13.75 -9.82 17.45
CA CYS A 438 14.96 -9.89 18.29
C CYS A 438 14.68 -9.86 19.80
N GLY A 439 13.42 -9.64 20.19
CA GLY A 439 13.03 -9.56 21.60
C GLY A 439 13.39 -8.24 22.28
N TRP A 440 13.61 -7.16 21.51
CA TRP A 440 13.85 -5.83 22.09
C TRP A 440 12.63 -5.29 22.83
N PHE A 441 11.45 -5.70 22.41
CA PHE A 441 10.17 -5.27 22.96
C PHE A 441 9.24 -6.47 23.19
N PRO A 442 8.40 -6.43 24.24
CA PRO A 442 7.44 -7.49 24.52
C PRO A 442 6.27 -7.56 23.54
N SER A 443 6.01 -6.48 22.79
CA SER A 443 4.97 -6.41 21.76
C SER A 443 5.30 -5.36 20.69
N LEU A 444 4.63 -5.43 19.53
CA LEU A 444 4.75 -4.40 18.48
C LEU A 444 4.17 -3.06 18.92
N GLU A 445 3.16 -3.04 19.79
CA GLU A 445 2.60 -1.82 20.37
C GLU A 445 3.64 -1.09 21.21
N SER A 446 4.36 -1.80 22.08
CA SER A 446 5.43 -1.19 22.91
C SER A 446 6.62 -0.74 22.05
N CYS A 447 6.92 -1.45 20.97
CA CYS A 447 7.89 -1.02 19.96
C CYS A 447 7.43 0.28 19.29
N SER A 448 6.17 0.35 18.87
CA SER A 448 5.57 1.53 18.25
C SER A 448 5.60 2.75 19.15
N GLU A 449 5.22 2.61 20.41
CA GLU A 449 5.29 3.70 21.42
C GLU A 449 6.70 4.25 21.61
N ARG A 450 7.71 3.41 21.41
CA ARG A 450 9.12 3.81 21.53
C ARG A 450 9.68 4.44 20.26
N PHE A 451 9.30 3.90 19.10
CA PHE A 451 9.85 4.31 17.80
C PHE A 451 9.15 5.54 17.22
N LEU A 452 7.84 5.69 17.47
CA LEU A 452 7.04 6.75 16.86
C LEU A 452 6.92 7.93 17.83
N LYS A 453 7.47 9.06 17.44
CA LYS A 453 7.37 10.32 18.18
C LYS A 453 6.38 11.25 17.46
N GLU A 454 5.32 11.61 18.18
CA GLU A 454 4.34 12.57 17.67
C GLU A 454 4.99 13.94 17.52
N LYS A 455 4.91 14.52 16.31
CA LYS A 455 5.41 15.85 16.00
C LYS A 455 4.33 16.90 16.15
N GLU A 456 3.16 16.63 15.59
CA GLU A 456 2.03 17.57 15.57
C GLU A 456 0.71 16.81 15.63
N ARG A 457 -0.30 17.49 16.18
CA ARG A 457 -1.67 16.99 16.31
C ARG A 457 -2.64 18.09 15.86
N PHE A 458 -3.61 17.73 15.01
CA PHE A 458 -4.64 18.61 14.49
C PHE A 458 -6.01 18.09 14.91
N THR A 459 -6.73 18.87 15.71
CA THR A 459 -8.08 18.52 16.15
C THR A 459 -9.11 19.15 15.24
N PRO A 460 -10.26 18.47 14.97
CA PRO A 460 -11.31 19.00 14.12
C PRO A 460 -11.89 20.32 14.68
N ASN A 461 -12.09 21.30 13.81
CA ASN A 461 -12.84 22.50 14.12
C ASN A 461 -14.33 22.23 13.88
N LYS A 462 -15.13 22.28 14.94
CA LYS A 462 -16.56 21.90 14.91
C LYS A 462 -17.39 22.68 13.87
N GLU A 463 -17.11 23.96 13.68
CA GLU A 463 -17.84 24.79 12.71
C GLU A 463 -17.52 24.33 11.28
N LYS A 464 -16.22 24.13 10.96
CA LYS A 464 -15.81 23.63 9.65
C LYS A 464 -16.27 22.18 9.39
N VAL A 465 -16.28 21.32 10.42
CA VAL A 465 -16.85 19.96 10.32
C VAL A 465 -18.31 20.01 9.86
N GLU A 466 -19.13 20.90 10.45
CA GLU A 466 -20.55 21.02 10.07
C GLU A 466 -20.71 21.57 8.63
N GLU A 467 -19.82 22.46 8.19
CA GLU A 467 -19.83 22.94 6.80
C GLU A 467 -19.45 21.82 5.83
N TYR A 468 -18.37 21.08 6.08
CA TYR A 468 -17.96 19.97 5.24
C TYR A 468 -18.98 18.82 5.24
N ARG A 469 -19.64 18.56 6.37
CA ARG A 469 -20.73 17.57 6.45
C ARG A 469 -21.91 17.89 5.54
N LYS A 470 -22.19 19.18 5.29
CA LYS A 470 -23.21 19.61 4.33
C LYS A 470 -22.75 19.52 2.88
N LEU A 471 -21.46 19.74 2.62
CA LEU A 471 -20.85 19.69 1.29
C LEU A 471 -20.65 18.25 0.78
N PHE A 472 -20.32 17.33 1.67
CA PHE A 472 -19.96 15.97 1.30
C PHE A 472 -21.04 15.21 0.51
N PRO A 473 -22.34 15.24 0.85
CA PRO A 473 -23.39 14.64 0.04
C PRO A 473 -23.48 15.24 -1.38
N ILE A 474 -23.20 16.54 -1.53
CA ILE A 474 -23.17 17.20 -2.83
C ILE A 474 -21.98 16.66 -3.65
N TYR A 475 -20.80 16.54 -3.03
CA TYR A 475 -19.63 15.90 -3.65
C TYR A 475 -19.95 14.47 -4.11
N GLN A 476 -20.58 13.66 -3.25
CA GLN A 476 -20.93 12.27 -3.58
C GLN A 476 -21.88 12.14 -4.78
N SER A 477 -22.80 13.10 -4.97
CA SER A 477 -23.74 13.08 -6.09
C SER A 477 -23.05 13.25 -7.45
N VAL A 478 -21.89 13.92 -7.48
CA VAL A 478 -21.14 14.21 -8.73
C VAL A 478 -20.80 12.95 -9.50
N TYR A 479 -20.44 11.86 -8.83
CA TYR A 479 -20.16 10.60 -9.51
C TYR A 479 -21.36 10.12 -10.33
N ALA A 480 -22.53 10.01 -9.72
CA ALA A 480 -23.74 9.55 -10.39
C ALA A 480 -24.16 10.48 -11.55
N ASP A 481 -24.03 11.80 -11.32
CA ASP A 481 -24.44 12.83 -12.30
C ASP A 481 -23.49 12.89 -13.51
N THR A 482 -22.18 12.58 -13.34
CA THR A 482 -21.19 12.68 -14.40
C THR A 482 -20.84 11.35 -15.08
N LYS A 483 -21.20 10.20 -14.49
CA LYS A 483 -20.88 8.86 -15.00
C LYS A 483 -21.26 8.67 -16.46
N LYS A 484 -22.52 8.93 -16.81
CA LYS A 484 -23.01 8.80 -18.20
C LYS A 484 -22.31 9.73 -19.19
N LEU A 485 -21.90 10.90 -18.74
CA LEU A 485 -21.12 11.84 -19.57
C LEU A 485 -19.71 11.31 -19.80
N SER A 486 -19.05 10.80 -18.75
CA SER A 486 -17.73 10.19 -18.87
C SER A 486 -17.72 8.99 -19.82
N GLU A 487 -18.73 8.11 -19.73
CA GLU A 487 -18.91 6.98 -20.64
C GLU A 487 -19.03 7.43 -22.11
N LYS A 488 -19.87 8.45 -22.40
CA LYS A 488 -20.03 9.01 -23.73
C LYS A 488 -18.75 9.65 -24.27
N LEU A 489 -17.98 10.32 -23.41
CA LEU A 489 -16.73 10.97 -23.80
C LEU A 489 -15.59 9.96 -24.05
N THR A 490 -15.73 8.71 -23.60
CA THR A 490 -14.71 7.67 -23.84
C THR A 490 -14.43 7.45 -25.31
N SER A 491 -15.45 7.55 -26.19
CA SER A 491 -15.29 7.39 -27.64
C SER A 491 -14.45 8.49 -28.32
N TYR A 492 -14.24 9.61 -27.65
CA TYR A 492 -13.41 10.74 -28.15
C TYR A 492 -11.98 10.70 -27.62
N ARG A 493 -11.64 9.73 -26.77
CA ARG A 493 -10.28 9.56 -26.25
C ARG A 493 -9.51 8.64 -27.19
N GLN A 494 -8.38 9.14 -27.69
CA GLN A 494 -7.47 8.39 -28.57
C GLN A 494 -6.45 7.62 -27.76
#